data_046ddef5cf8d86ba909b5d54e7aeaa06
#
_entry.id   046ddef5cf8d86ba909b5d54e7aeaa06
#
_cell.length_a   1.000
_cell.length_b   1.000
_cell.length_c   1.000
_cell.angle_alpha   90.00
_cell.angle_beta   90.00
_cell.angle_gamma   90.00
#
_symmetry.space_group_name_H-M   'P 1'
#
loop_
_entity.id
_entity.type
_entity.pdbx_description
1 polymer ?
#
loop_
_entity_poly.entity_id
_entity_poly.type
_entity_poly.pdbx_seq_one_letter_code
_entity_poly.pdbx_strand_id
1 'polypeptide(L)'
;MKILKYTVQLLLFIGLLSATTACDDILDEPAENKAFTEETDYTASEDMILPLLGLYAEFNDKGWPNNPIMALRGDDVNAGGLGDQQDFAETDLYNYNKDFWMYNSVWENEYVDVFTAHSTIEQINLYLESASDQSLGNQYIAEAKTIKAWLLFNLTRVWGDIFIPTNSDPSNLLVSEVSSRIEVLQHISDQMDEAIPLLPDMNPNERSDIRGGVTKYTALAIKALANLELKNYQAVANASSQIINSGKFTLEADFYELFKIPGKLNNENLLEMQYSDFGQGAGDNKSYLFEFFGPEGWTPKIEGTNSGWGFWEPSLKYIKFMLDRGETVRLETSVLFTDRGIAEIKKDPNYATLPAWVSNTTRSGDVINDYARAFFASGKHYLPSDQLTPGRTTYGTNKNFTCIRYAEILLMHAEALTQGASSSSISADAAVNLVRERVGLAAISGVTNAQVMDEKFAELAMEWGTRFYDMVRLEKYDELSYEGRTFTSDLRFLPYPQNQVDLLPGLQGKN
;
A
#
# COMPACT_ATOMS: atom_id res chain seq x y z
N MET A 1 63.01 32.15 32.51
CA MET A 1 62.40 31.85 31.21
C MET A 1 62.28 30.36 30.85
N LYS A 2 63.19 29.46 31.24
CA LYS A 2 63.09 28.01 30.96
C LYS A 2 62.00 27.30 31.80
N ILE A 3 61.84 27.64 33.08
CA ILE A 3 60.86 27.00 33.98
C ILE A 3 59.41 27.29 33.56
N LEU A 4 59.10 28.52 33.10
CA LEU A 4 57.77 28.91 32.61
C LEU A 4 57.33 28.18 31.34
N LYS A 5 58.31 27.78 30.49
CA LYS A 5 58.04 27.01 29.27
C LYS A 5 57.62 25.56 29.55
N TYR A 6 58.24 24.96 30.56
CA TYR A 6 57.88 23.58 30.96
C TYR A 6 56.56 23.51 31.73
N THR A 7 56.19 24.51 32.47
CA THR A 7 54.89 24.60 33.20
C THR A 7 53.74 24.78 32.20
N VAL A 8 53.91 25.57 31.13
CA VAL A 8 52.89 25.74 30.07
C VAL A 8 52.78 24.45 29.23
N GLN A 9 53.85 23.77 28.93
CA GLN A 9 53.81 22.49 28.23
C GLN A 9 53.19 21.38 29.07
N LEU A 10 53.40 21.33 30.38
CA LEU A 10 52.77 20.35 31.30
C LEU A 10 51.27 20.62 31.45
N LEU A 11 50.83 21.88 31.53
CA LEU A 11 49.43 22.26 31.56
C LEU A 11 48.68 21.96 30.25
N LEU A 12 49.34 22.14 29.10
CA LEU A 12 48.82 21.76 27.79
C LEU A 12 48.70 20.22 27.67
N PHE A 13 49.61 19.45 28.21
CA PHE A 13 49.57 17.98 28.17
C PHE A 13 48.52 17.40 29.10
N ILE A 14 48.31 18.01 30.26
CA ILE A 14 47.24 17.65 31.23
C ILE A 14 45.87 18.03 30.65
N GLY A 15 45.74 19.17 29.93
CA GLY A 15 44.53 19.59 29.24
C GLY A 15 44.16 18.68 28.05
N LEU A 16 45.13 18.07 27.36
CA LEU A 16 44.89 17.10 26.30
C LEU A 16 44.49 15.71 26.83
N LEU A 17 44.97 15.30 28.01
CA LEU A 17 44.57 14.01 28.61
C LEU A 17 43.17 14.03 29.23
N SER A 18 42.65 15.20 29.59
CA SER A 18 41.29 15.30 30.13
C SER A 18 40.21 15.48 29.02
N ALA A 19 40.61 15.66 27.75
CA ALA A 19 39.68 15.71 26.63
C ALA A 19 39.38 14.35 25.99
N THR A 20 40.06 13.26 26.39
CA THR A 20 39.88 11.93 25.83
C THR A 20 38.93 11.03 26.63
N THR A 21 38.44 11.45 27.79
CA THR A 21 37.50 10.68 28.61
C THR A 21 36.05 11.18 28.55
N ALA A 22 35.76 12.18 27.72
CA ALA A 22 34.43 12.78 27.67
C ALA A 22 33.59 12.34 26.44
N CYS A 23 34.06 11.38 25.63
CA CYS A 23 33.34 10.95 24.43
C CYS A 23 32.95 9.46 24.37
N ASP A 24 33.37 8.64 25.35
CA ASP A 24 33.03 7.23 25.32
C ASP A 24 31.58 6.94 25.80
N ASP A 25 31.04 7.69 26.73
CA ASP A 25 29.69 7.47 27.28
C ASP A 25 28.56 7.90 26.29
N ILE A 26 28.85 8.74 25.27
CA ILE A 26 27.84 9.17 24.28
C ILE A 26 27.78 8.25 23.05
N LEU A 27 28.83 7.44 22.85
CA LEU A 27 28.89 6.49 21.73
C LEU A 27 28.40 5.09 22.11
N ASP A 28 28.29 4.80 23.40
CA ASP A 28 27.81 3.51 23.93
C ASP A 28 26.34 3.53 24.36
N GLU A 29 25.64 4.65 24.32
CA GLU A 29 24.19 4.60 24.42
C GLU A 29 23.64 4.03 23.10
N PRO A 30 23.01 2.82 23.14
CA PRO A 30 22.30 2.32 21.97
C PRO A 30 21.27 3.38 21.61
N ALA A 31 21.19 3.72 20.33
CA ALA A 31 20.17 4.66 19.84
C ALA A 31 18.83 4.20 20.41
N GLU A 32 18.27 4.97 21.34
CA GLU A 32 16.94 4.73 21.88
C GLU A 32 16.03 4.39 20.68
N ASN A 33 15.43 3.20 20.69
CA ASN A 33 14.51 2.65 19.70
C ASN A 33 15.07 1.88 18.48
N LYS A 34 16.35 1.45 18.43
CA LYS A 34 16.84 0.69 17.26
C LYS A 34 17.35 -0.74 17.53
N ALA A 35 17.56 -1.15 18.75
CA ALA A 35 17.90 -2.55 19.05
C ALA A 35 17.47 -2.91 20.46
N PHE A 36 16.75 -4.02 20.60
CA PHE A 36 16.62 -4.69 21.88
C PHE A 36 17.96 -5.38 22.15
N THR A 37 18.60 -5.01 23.24
CA THR A 37 19.88 -5.55 23.67
C THR A 37 19.67 -6.50 24.84
N GLU A 38 20.73 -7.25 25.24
CA GLU A 38 20.71 -8.06 26.46
C GLU A 38 20.44 -7.22 27.74
N GLU A 39 20.52 -5.89 27.66
CA GLU A 39 20.29 -4.93 28.73
C GLU A 39 18.82 -4.40 28.76
N THR A 40 17.95 -4.83 27.86
CA THR A 40 16.53 -4.40 27.83
C THR A 40 15.81 -4.82 29.11
N ASP A 41 15.24 -3.87 29.84
CA ASP A 41 14.46 -4.14 31.06
C ASP A 41 13.02 -4.54 30.71
N TYR A 42 12.78 -5.83 30.55
CA TYR A 42 11.46 -6.39 30.29
C TYR A 42 10.47 -6.28 31.47
N THR A 43 10.89 -5.71 32.63
CA THR A 43 9.99 -5.42 33.75
C THR A 43 9.33 -4.05 33.64
N ALA A 44 9.84 -3.18 32.78
CA ALA A 44 9.28 -1.86 32.47
C ALA A 44 8.08 -2.00 31.49
N SER A 45 6.90 -2.32 32.03
CA SER A 45 5.70 -2.64 31.22
C SER A 45 5.26 -1.49 30.31
N GLU A 46 5.61 -0.24 30.62
CA GLU A 46 5.35 0.94 29.79
C GLU A 46 6.10 0.92 28.44
N ASP A 47 7.26 0.24 28.38
CA ASP A 47 8.09 0.14 27.18
C ASP A 47 7.61 -0.96 26.21
N MET A 48 6.60 -1.72 26.60
CA MET A 48 6.01 -2.80 25.81
C MET A 48 5.49 -2.32 24.42
N ILE A 49 5.20 -1.04 24.26
CA ILE A 49 4.79 -0.42 23.00
C ILE A 49 5.96 -0.28 22.00
N LEU A 50 7.20 -0.19 22.46
CA LEU A 50 8.36 0.16 21.62
C LEU A 50 8.60 -0.84 20.48
N PRO A 51 8.55 -2.18 20.68
CA PRO A 51 8.63 -3.14 19.59
C PRO A 51 7.55 -2.93 18.52
N LEU A 52 6.33 -2.59 18.95
CA LEU A 52 5.23 -2.34 18.02
C LEU A 52 5.44 -1.06 17.21
N LEU A 53 5.96 0.00 17.82
CA LEU A 53 6.30 1.24 17.09
C LEU A 53 7.40 0.97 16.04
N GLY A 54 8.39 0.12 16.37
CA GLY A 54 9.39 -0.36 15.41
C GLY A 54 8.74 -1.06 14.21
N LEU A 55 7.79 -1.96 14.45
CA LEU A 55 7.06 -2.64 13.39
C LEU A 55 6.25 -1.66 12.51
N TYR A 56 5.59 -0.67 13.11
CA TYR A 56 4.88 0.36 12.34
C TYR A 56 5.84 1.21 11.49
N ALA A 57 7.05 1.47 12.00
CA ALA A 57 8.06 2.20 11.23
C ALA A 57 8.50 1.41 9.99
N GLU A 58 8.83 0.12 10.13
CA GLU A 58 9.15 -0.77 9.01
C GLU A 58 7.97 -0.91 8.04
N PHE A 59 6.77 -1.14 8.54
CA PHE A 59 5.55 -1.25 7.74
C PHE A 59 5.30 0.00 6.88
N ASN A 60 5.61 1.18 7.39
CA ASN A 60 5.44 2.44 6.66
C ASN A 60 6.64 2.77 5.76
N ASP A 61 7.81 2.17 5.95
CA ASP A 61 8.98 2.38 5.09
C ASP A 61 8.94 1.46 3.85
N LYS A 62 7.85 1.57 3.10
CA LYS A 62 7.65 0.84 1.84
C LYS A 62 8.36 1.52 0.69
N GLY A 63 9.62 1.73 0.72
CA GLY A 63 10.40 2.33 -0.34
C GLY A 63 9.83 2.14 -1.76
N TRP A 64 10.38 2.77 -2.70
CA TRP A 64 9.88 2.81 -4.07
C TRP A 64 9.74 1.46 -4.81
N PRO A 65 10.40 0.33 -4.47
CA PRO A 65 10.22 -0.89 -5.26
C PRO A 65 8.92 -1.66 -4.98
N ASN A 66 8.25 -1.45 -3.84
CA ASN A 66 7.18 -2.36 -3.41
C ASN A 66 5.81 -2.07 -4.04
N ASN A 67 5.42 -0.80 -4.15
CA ASN A 67 4.08 -0.41 -4.55
C ASN A 67 3.77 -0.57 -6.05
N PRO A 68 4.67 -0.21 -6.97
CA PRO A 68 4.36 -0.18 -8.39
C PRO A 68 4.04 -1.55 -9.01
N ILE A 69 4.70 -2.61 -8.57
CA ILE A 69 4.47 -3.97 -9.09
C ILE A 69 3.05 -4.45 -8.82
N MET A 70 2.46 -4.05 -7.70
CA MET A 70 1.09 -4.43 -7.35
C MET A 70 0.07 -3.84 -8.34
N ALA A 71 0.34 -2.66 -8.88
CA ALA A 71 -0.57 -1.94 -9.79
C ALA A 71 -0.34 -2.26 -11.28
N LEU A 72 0.85 -2.74 -11.66
CA LEU A 72 1.29 -2.84 -13.04
C LEU A 72 0.59 -3.87 -13.92
N ARG A 73 -0.11 -4.84 -13.36
CA ARG A 73 -0.58 -6.00 -14.11
C ARG A 73 -2.05 -5.95 -14.49
N GLY A 74 -2.76 -4.88 -14.15
CA GLY A 74 -4.19 -4.71 -14.44
C GLY A 74 -4.44 -4.07 -15.79
N ASP A 75 -5.64 -4.26 -16.31
CA ASP A 75 -6.14 -3.58 -17.52
C ASP A 75 -6.58 -2.13 -17.25
N ASP A 76 -6.31 -1.62 -16.07
CA ASP A 76 -6.53 -0.23 -15.62
C ASP A 76 -5.30 0.66 -15.78
N VAL A 77 -4.11 0.08 -15.92
CA VAL A 77 -2.83 0.79 -15.94
C VAL A 77 -1.90 0.24 -17.02
N ASN A 78 -1.10 1.09 -17.63
CA ASN A 78 -0.03 0.71 -18.55
C ASN A 78 1.30 1.23 -18.02
N ALA A 79 2.37 0.45 -18.20
CA ALA A 79 3.72 0.94 -18.03
C ALA A 79 4.04 1.91 -19.16
N GLY A 80 4.28 3.18 -18.83
CA GLY A 80 4.91 4.13 -19.71
C GLY A 80 6.41 3.86 -19.81
N GLY A 81 7.03 4.32 -20.86
CA GLY A 81 8.47 4.23 -20.93
C GLY A 81 9.02 4.19 -22.34
N LEU A 82 10.15 4.83 -22.53
CA LEU A 82 10.88 4.92 -23.80
C LEU A 82 12.08 3.98 -23.85
N GLY A 83 12.01 2.82 -23.16
CA GLY A 83 13.05 1.82 -23.15
C GLY A 83 14.13 1.98 -22.07
N ASP A 84 14.01 2.97 -21.18
CA ASP A 84 14.87 3.09 -20.00
C ASP A 84 14.39 2.26 -18.81
N GLN A 85 13.14 1.74 -18.88
CA GLN A 85 12.50 0.92 -17.85
C GLN A 85 11.92 -0.35 -18.50
N GLN A 86 12.76 -1.09 -19.23
CA GLN A 86 12.33 -2.25 -20.02
C GLN A 86 11.60 -3.31 -19.20
N ASP A 87 12.11 -3.66 -18.01
CA ASP A 87 11.52 -4.73 -17.19
C ASP A 87 10.13 -4.37 -16.64
N PHE A 88 9.84 -3.09 -16.44
CA PHE A 88 8.50 -2.64 -16.10
C PHE A 88 7.53 -2.85 -17.26
N ALA A 89 7.94 -2.44 -18.47
CA ALA A 89 7.14 -2.63 -19.67
C ALA A 89 6.92 -4.12 -19.96
N GLU A 90 7.93 -4.96 -19.82
CA GLU A 90 7.82 -6.41 -19.98
C GLU A 90 6.88 -7.02 -18.92
N THR A 91 6.94 -6.57 -17.67
CA THR A 91 6.01 -7.01 -16.61
C THR A 91 4.56 -6.67 -16.96
N ASP A 92 4.30 -5.48 -17.48
CA ASP A 92 2.99 -5.05 -17.94
C ASP A 92 2.48 -5.84 -19.17
N LEU A 93 3.41 -6.31 -20.01
CA LEU A 93 3.12 -7.17 -21.15
C LEU A 93 3.03 -8.67 -20.78
N TYR A 94 3.15 -9.02 -19.50
CA TYR A 94 3.18 -10.39 -18.96
C TYR A 94 4.41 -11.20 -19.38
N ASN A 95 5.47 -10.57 -19.85
CA ASN A 95 6.76 -11.18 -20.14
C ASN A 95 7.65 -11.15 -18.91
N TYR A 96 7.32 -11.97 -17.92
CA TYR A 96 7.97 -11.93 -16.62
C TYR A 96 9.42 -12.38 -16.67
N ASN A 97 10.32 -11.56 -16.11
CA ASN A 97 11.75 -11.84 -15.98
C ASN A 97 12.10 -12.06 -14.49
N LYS A 98 12.39 -13.31 -14.13
CA LYS A 98 12.75 -13.69 -12.75
C LYS A 98 14.03 -13.03 -12.24
N ASP A 99 14.88 -12.53 -13.15
CA ASP A 99 16.09 -11.77 -12.81
C ASP A 99 15.84 -10.27 -12.64
N PHE A 100 14.59 -9.80 -12.81
CA PHE A 100 14.25 -8.41 -12.57
C PHE A 100 14.44 -8.08 -11.09
N TRP A 101 15.39 -7.19 -10.81
CA TRP A 101 15.83 -6.84 -9.46
C TRP A 101 14.69 -6.43 -8.53
N MET A 102 13.63 -5.82 -9.07
CA MET A 102 12.51 -5.33 -8.28
C MET A 102 11.68 -6.48 -7.70
N TYR A 103 11.55 -7.61 -8.39
CA TYR A 103 10.86 -8.79 -7.82
C TYR A 103 11.58 -9.27 -6.57
N ASN A 104 12.93 -9.33 -6.61
CA ASN A 104 13.73 -9.70 -5.45
C ASN A 104 13.59 -8.68 -4.30
N SER A 105 13.64 -7.39 -4.61
CA SER A 105 13.49 -6.34 -3.59
C SER A 105 12.13 -6.38 -2.91
N VAL A 106 11.03 -6.59 -3.66
CA VAL A 106 9.70 -6.73 -3.07
C VAL A 106 9.62 -7.96 -2.17
N TRP A 107 10.16 -9.12 -2.63
CA TRP A 107 10.21 -10.33 -1.82
C TRP A 107 10.98 -10.12 -0.51
N GLU A 108 12.21 -9.61 -0.59
CA GLU A 108 13.07 -9.41 0.58
C GLU A 108 12.44 -8.43 1.58
N ASN A 109 11.99 -7.28 1.11
CA ASN A 109 11.42 -6.26 1.98
C ASN A 109 10.15 -6.75 2.70
N GLU A 110 9.24 -7.42 1.98
CA GLU A 110 8.02 -7.97 2.61
C GLU A 110 8.36 -9.05 3.66
N TYR A 111 9.37 -9.90 3.41
CA TYR A 111 9.79 -10.90 4.39
C TYR A 111 10.55 -10.30 5.57
N VAL A 112 11.34 -9.25 5.38
CA VAL A 112 11.95 -8.49 6.49
C VAL A 112 10.87 -8.01 7.45
N ASP A 113 9.79 -7.42 6.92
CA ASP A 113 8.67 -6.95 7.75
C ASP A 113 7.92 -8.11 8.43
N VAL A 114 7.75 -9.26 7.75
CA VAL A 114 7.15 -10.46 8.36
C VAL A 114 7.99 -10.95 9.54
N PHE A 115 9.33 -10.98 9.41
CA PHE A 115 10.23 -11.34 10.52
C PHE A 115 10.23 -10.28 11.62
N THR A 116 10.18 -9.01 11.28
CA THR A 116 10.01 -7.91 12.24
C THR A 116 8.72 -8.07 13.06
N ALA A 117 7.61 -8.45 12.39
CA ALA A 117 6.36 -8.72 13.10
C ALA A 117 6.47 -9.92 14.06
N HIS A 118 7.20 -10.97 13.70
CA HIS A 118 7.49 -12.08 14.62
C HIS A 118 8.34 -11.63 15.80
N SER A 119 9.44 -10.91 15.56
CA SER A 119 10.30 -10.36 16.60
C SER A 119 9.51 -9.47 17.55
N THR A 120 8.64 -8.60 17.03
CA THR A 120 7.74 -7.76 17.82
C THR A 120 6.86 -8.60 18.76
N ILE A 121 6.25 -9.68 18.26
CA ILE A 121 5.43 -10.58 19.08
C ILE A 121 6.26 -11.26 20.16
N GLU A 122 7.45 -11.74 19.82
CA GLU A 122 8.38 -12.39 20.78
C GLU A 122 8.82 -11.41 21.88
N GLN A 123 9.21 -10.18 21.52
CA GLN A 123 9.61 -9.15 22.47
C GLN A 123 8.47 -8.74 23.41
N ILE A 124 7.25 -8.54 22.89
CA ILE A 124 6.09 -8.20 23.72
C ILE A 124 5.77 -9.34 24.70
N ASN A 125 5.91 -10.60 24.28
CA ASN A 125 5.73 -11.74 25.19
C ASN A 125 6.70 -11.73 26.38
N LEU A 126 7.96 -11.28 26.18
CA LEU A 126 8.92 -11.13 27.29
C LEU A 126 8.44 -10.07 28.31
N TYR A 127 7.91 -8.95 27.86
CA TYR A 127 7.28 -7.97 28.76
C TYR A 127 6.07 -8.55 29.51
N LEU A 128 5.26 -9.38 28.84
CA LEU A 128 4.08 -9.99 29.44
C LEU A 128 4.39 -10.97 30.56
N GLU A 129 5.58 -11.57 30.60
CA GLU A 129 6.01 -12.43 31.71
C GLU A 129 6.04 -11.70 33.08
N SER A 130 6.27 -10.38 33.06
CA SER A 130 6.33 -9.53 34.24
C SER A 130 5.13 -8.64 34.45
N ALA A 131 4.29 -8.45 33.41
CA ALA A 131 3.16 -7.53 33.44
C ALA A 131 2.02 -8.04 34.33
N SER A 132 1.52 -7.17 35.23
CA SER A 132 0.36 -7.46 36.08
C SER A 132 -0.99 -7.43 35.32
N ASP A 133 -1.07 -6.63 34.25
CA ASP A 133 -2.18 -6.58 33.30
C ASP A 133 -1.65 -6.89 31.89
N GLN A 134 -2.16 -7.95 31.30
CA GLN A 134 -1.72 -8.43 29.99
C GLN A 134 -2.59 -7.90 28.84
N SER A 135 -3.64 -7.13 29.13
CA SER A 135 -4.63 -6.72 28.11
C SER A 135 -4.00 -5.87 27.00
N LEU A 136 -3.13 -4.93 27.38
CA LEU A 136 -2.46 -4.03 26.41
C LEU A 136 -1.43 -4.76 25.55
N GLY A 137 -0.62 -5.66 26.15
CA GLY A 137 0.33 -6.46 25.39
C GLY A 137 -0.36 -7.43 24.42
N ASN A 138 -1.47 -8.04 24.85
CA ASN A 138 -2.28 -8.88 23.97
C ASN A 138 -2.87 -8.07 22.78
N GLN A 139 -3.27 -6.81 23.01
CA GLN A 139 -3.67 -5.90 21.95
C GLN A 139 -2.50 -5.65 20.98
N TYR A 140 -1.32 -5.33 21.45
CA TYR A 140 -0.14 -5.06 20.64
C TYR A 140 0.29 -6.30 19.82
N ILE A 141 0.20 -7.49 20.39
CA ILE A 141 0.42 -8.75 19.67
C ILE A 141 -0.64 -8.93 18.56
N ALA A 142 -1.91 -8.59 18.82
CA ALA A 142 -2.96 -8.66 17.82
C ALA A 142 -2.72 -7.66 16.66
N GLU A 143 -2.19 -6.47 16.96
CA GLU A 143 -1.79 -5.49 15.94
C GLU A 143 -0.64 -6.03 15.07
N ALA A 144 0.41 -6.58 15.69
CA ALA A 144 1.53 -7.19 14.96
C ALA A 144 1.07 -8.38 14.09
N LYS A 145 0.18 -9.24 14.59
CA LYS A 145 -0.46 -10.31 13.80
C LYS A 145 -1.23 -9.76 12.60
N THR A 146 -1.93 -8.64 12.77
CA THR A 146 -2.73 -8.04 11.70
C THR A 146 -1.85 -7.44 10.60
N ILE A 147 -0.76 -6.74 10.96
CA ILE A 147 0.24 -6.25 10.01
C ILE A 147 0.87 -7.43 9.26
N LYS A 148 1.30 -8.48 9.98
CA LYS A 148 1.86 -9.70 9.38
C LYS A 148 0.88 -10.36 8.39
N ALA A 149 -0.40 -10.43 8.74
CA ALA A 149 -1.43 -10.99 7.87
C ALA A 149 -1.59 -10.20 6.57
N TRP A 150 -1.51 -8.87 6.62
CA TRP A 150 -1.51 -8.02 5.44
C TRP A 150 -0.30 -8.27 4.54
N LEU A 151 0.90 -8.40 5.10
CA LEU A 151 2.14 -8.69 4.37
C LEU A 151 2.06 -10.07 3.68
N LEU A 152 1.64 -11.11 4.39
CA LEU A 152 1.44 -12.45 3.83
C LEU A 152 0.36 -12.45 2.74
N PHE A 153 -0.70 -11.64 2.90
CA PHE A 153 -1.74 -11.48 1.89
C PHE A 153 -1.17 -10.89 0.58
N ASN A 154 -0.33 -9.87 0.68
CA ASN A 154 0.33 -9.28 -0.49
C ASN A 154 1.29 -10.28 -1.15
N LEU A 155 2.14 -10.94 -0.37
CA LEU A 155 3.06 -11.96 -0.88
C LEU A 155 2.33 -13.07 -1.65
N THR A 156 1.26 -13.65 -1.07
CA THR A 156 0.53 -14.75 -1.71
C THR A 156 -0.25 -14.32 -2.95
N ARG A 157 -0.68 -13.05 -3.03
CA ARG A 157 -1.31 -12.49 -4.24
C ARG A 157 -0.30 -12.34 -5.39
N VAL A 158 0.96 -12.05 -5.09
CA VAL A 158 2.02 -11.86 -6.08
C VAL A 158 2.61 -13.18 -6.56
N TRP A 159 2.94 -14.11 -5.64
CA TRP A 159 3.70 -15.33 -5.95
C TRP A 159 2.92 -16.64 -5.78
N GLY A 160 1.71 -16.61 -5.25
CA GLY A 160 0.91 -17.82 -5.02
C GLY A 160 1.34 -18.54 -3.73
N ASP A 161 2.08 -19.64 -3.86
CA ASP A 161 2.61 -20.40 -2.72
C ASP A 161 3.78 -19.65 -2.10
N ILE A 162 3.81 -19.50 -0.77
CA ILE A 162 4.83 -18.74 -0.05
C ILE A 162 5.18 -19.40 1.28
N PHE A 163 6.29 -18.99 1.90
CA PHE A 163 6.61 -19.40 3.25
C PHE A 163 5.72 -18.71 4.28
N ILE A 164 5.30 -19.45 5.30
CA ILE A 164 4.71 -18.91 6.53
C ILE A 164 5.75 -19.07 7.65
N PRO A 165 6.58 -18.04 7.95
CA PRO A 165 7.54 -18.12 9.05
C PRO A 165 6.83 -18.37 10.38
N THR A 166 7.47 -19.16 11.26
CA THR A 166 6.93 -19.52 12.59
C THR A 166 7.62 -18.80 13.74
N ASN A 167 8.70 -18.10 13.47
CA ASN A 167 9.48 -17.32 14.45
C ASN A 167 10.26 -16.20 13.72
N SER A 168 11.05 -15.44 14.47
CA SER A 168 11.81 -14.28 13.97
C SER A 168 13.15 -14.63 13.32
N ASP A 169 13.58 -15.90 13.28
CA ASP A 169 14.86 -16.30 12.70
C ASP A 169 14.73 -16.57 11.17
N PRO A 170 15.30 -15.72 10.30
CA PRO A 170 15.23 -15.91 8.85
C PRO A 170 15.86 -17.20 8.35
N SER A 171 16.79 -17.79 9.11
CA SER A 171 17.45 -19.05 8.72
C SER A 171 16.47 -20.24 8.61
N ASN A 172 15.31 -20.13 9.25
CA ASN A 172 14.27 -21.15 9.13
C ASN A 172 13.76 -21.32 7.69
N LEU A 173 13.84 -20.30 6.84
CA LEU A 173 13.47 -20.42 5.44
C LEU A 173 14.37 -21.41 4.66
N LEU A 174 15.62 -21.62 5.11
CA LEU A 174 16.55 -22.57 4.50
C LEU A 174 16.10 -24.03 4.62
N VAL A 175 15.24 -24.32 5.59
CA VAL A 175 14.75 -25.68 5.91
C VAL A 175 13.24 -25.79 5.79
N SER A 176 12.55 -24.71 5.43
CA SER A 176 11.10 -24.67 5.30
C SER A 176 10.64 -25.02 3.88
N GLU A 177 9.45 -25.57 3.77
CA GLU A 177 8.72 -25.67 2.52
C GLU A 177 7.73 -24.51 2.39
N VAL A 178 7.39 -24.14 1.15
CA VAL A 178 6.30 -23.18 0.93
C VAL A 178 4.95 -23.81 1.26
N SER A 179 4.08 -23.03 1.86
CA SER A 179 2.66 -23.35 2.05
C SER A 179 1.89 -23.01 0.77
N SER A 180 0.90 -23.82 0.44
CA SER A 180 0.02 -23.51 -0.69
C SER A 180 -0.73 -22.18 -0.44
N ARG A 181 -1.07 -21.49 -1.51
CA ARG A 181 -1.85 -20.24 -1.45
C ARG A 181 -3.13 -20.40 -0.61
N ILE A 182 -3.80 -21.54 -0.72
CA ILE A 182 -5.02 -21.82 0.06
C ILE A 182 -4.69 -21.90 1.55
N GLU A 183 -3.62 -22.59 1.95
CA GLU A 183 -3.18 -22.67 3.34
C GLU A 183 -2.78 -21.30 3.89
N VAL A 184 -2.08 -20.48 3.10
CA VAL A 184 -1.72 -19.10 3.49
C VAL A 184 -2.96 -18.25 3.74
N LEU A 185 -3.93 -18.27 2.83
CA LEU A 185 -5.17 -17.48 2.96
C LEU A 185 -6.03 -17.96 4.14
N GLN A 186 -6.09 -19.28 4.39
CA GLN A 186 -6.77 -19.82 5.57
C GLN A 186 -6.05 -19.40 6.85
N HIS A 187 -4.71 -19.50 6.89
CA HIS A 187 -3.90 -19.03 8.02
C HIS A 187 -4.16 -17.54 8.33
N ILE A 188 -4.23 -16.68 7.31
CA ILE A 188 -4.58 -15.27 7.47
C ILE A 188 -5.96 -15.13 8.11
N SER A 189 -6.98 -15.83 7.58
CA SER A 189 -8.34 -15.78 8.12
C SER A 189 -8.40 -16.20 9.59
N ASP A 190 -7.72 -17.28 9.96
CA ASP A 190 -7.68 -17.82 11.33
C ASP A 190 -6.94 -16.86 12.29
N GLN A 191 -5.83 -16.28 11.86
CA GLN A 191 -5.09 -15.27 12.64
C GLN A 191 -5.96 -14.02 12.90
N MET A 192 -6.80 -13.62 11.94
CA MET A 192 -7.72 -12.50 12.15
C MET A 192 -8.82 -12.85 13.15
N ASP A 193 -9.31 -14.10 13.19
CA ASP A 193 -10.26 -14.53 14.22
C ASP A 193 -9.68 -14.44 15.64
N GLU A 194 -8.38 -14.73 15.79
CA GLU A 194 -7.69 -14.55 17.07
C GLU A 194 -7.47 -13.06 17.42
N ALA A 195 -7.15 -12.22 16.43
CA ALA A 195 -6.80 -10.82 16.65
C ALA A 195 -8.02 -9.91 16.89
N ILE A 196 -9.10 -10.08 16.14
CA ILE A 196 -10.30 -9.23 16.17
C ILE A 196 -10.82 -8.93 17.58
N PRO A 197 -10.97 -9.90 18.51
CA PRO A 197 -11.51 -9.61 19.85
C PRO A 197 -10.57 -8.83 20.76
N LEU A 198 -9.29 -8.71 20.41
CA LEU A 198 -8.25 -8.05 21.18
C LEU A 198 -7.96 -6.62 20.70
N LEU A 199 -8.40 -6.28 19.49
CA LEU A 199 -8.10 -5.01 18.84
C LEU A 199 -9.09 -3.90 19.23
N PRO A 200 -8.64 -2.60 19.20
CA PRO A 200 -9.48 -1.45 19.51
C PRO A 200 -10.72 -1.37 18.61
N ASP A 201 -11.90 -1.16 19.23
CA ASP A 201 -13.17 -0.97 18.52
C ASP A 201 -13.40 0.53 18.22
N MET A 202 -12.59 1.08 17.32
CA MET A 202 -12.66 2.48 16.92
C MET A 202 -12.16 2.67 15.49
N ASN A 203 -12.37 3.85 14.90
CA ASN A 203 -11.76 4.21 13.62
C ASN A 203 -10.25 4.41 13.81
N PRO A 204 -9.37 4.02 12.86
CA PRO A 204 -7.92 4.23 12.95
C PRO A 204 -7.51 5.68 13.25
N ASN A 205 -8.22 6.67 12.70
CA ASN A 205 -7.92 8.10 12.93
C ASN A 205 -8.28 8.58 14.35
N GLU A 206 -9.09 7.84 15.10
CA GLU A 206 -9.51 8.15 16.47
C GLU A 206 -8.52 7.62 17.52
N ARG A 207 -7.55 6.77 17.13
CA ARG A 207 -6.55 6.24 18.04
C ARG A 207 -5.67 7.38 18.58
N SER A 208 -5.52 7.45 19.89
CA SER A 208 -4.70 8.46 20.59
C SER A 208 -3.28 7.99 20.86
N ASP A 209 -3.06 6.69 20.91
CA ASP A 209 -1.77 6.02 21.15
C ASP A 209 -0.95 5.91 19.86
N ILE A 210 -1.52 5.29 18.82
CA ILE A 210 -0.92 5.13 17.49
C ILE A 210 -1.95 5.61 16.46
N ARG A 211 -1.93 6.90 16.15
CA ARG A 211 -2.89 7.49 15.22
C ARG A 211 -2.76 6.87 13.82
N GLY A 212 -3.86 6.33 13.31
CA GLY A 212 -3.87 5.57 12.05
C GLY A 212 -3.44 4.10 12.20
N GLY A 213 -3.17 3.66 13.42
CA GLY A 213 -2.81 2.27 13.72
C GLY A 213 -3.95 1.28 13.48
N VAL A 214 -3.59 0.02 13.43
CA VAL A 214 -4.49 -1.12 13.21
C VAL A 214 -5.63 -1.15 14.24
N THR A 215 -6.82 -1.49 13.79
CA THR A 215 -8.01 -1.66 14.63
C THR A 215 -8.72 -2.97 14.31
N LYS A 216 -9.72 -3.31 15.11
CA LYS A 216 -10.65 -4.42 14.84
C LYS A 216 -11.17 -4.42 13.40
N TYR A 217 -11.41 -3.25 12.84
CA TYR A 217 -11.97 -3.11 11.50
C TYR A 217 -10.94 -3.37 10.41
N THR A 218 -9.68 -3.06 10.66
CA THR A 218 -8.56 -3.44 9.79
C THR A 218 -8.46 -4.97 9.69
N ALA A 219 -8.50 -5.66 10.83
CA ALA A 219 -8.46 -7.13 10.87
C ALA A 219 -9.68 -7.77 10.19
N LEU A 220 -10.88 -7.22 10.40
CA LEU A 220 -12.10 -7.66 9.70
C LEU A 220 -11.99 -7.48 8.18
N ALA A 221 -11.39 -6.38 7.71
CA ALA A 221 -11.17 -6.12 6.29
C ALA A 221 -10.18 -7.13 5.68
N ILE A 222 -9.05 -7.39 6.34
CA ILE A 222 -8.07 -8.39 5.90
C ILE A 222 -8.68 -9.79 5.88
N LYS A 223 -9.49 -10.14 6.88
CA LYS A 223 -10.26 -11.39 6.88
C LYS A 223 -11.20 -11.48 5.69
N ALA A 224 -11.92 -10.39 5.37
CA ALA A 224 -12.82 -10.36 4.23
C ALA A 224 -12.05 -10.55 2.92
N LEU A 225 -10.91 -9.88 2.74
CA LEU A 225 -10.03 -10.02 1.57
C LEU A 225 -9.52 -11.45 1.39
N ALA A 226 -9.00 -12.08 2.45
CA ALA A 226 -8.52 -13.46 2.40
C ALA A 226 -9.65 -14.45 2.02
N ASN A 227 -10.85 -14.28 2.60
CA ASN A 227 -11.99 -15.10 2.29
C ASN A 227 -12.59 -14.83 0.90
N LEU A 228 -12.42 -13.61 0.36
CA LEU A 228 -12.79 -13.29 -1.01
C LEU A 228 -11.93 -14.10 -2.01
N GLU A 229 -10.63 -14.17 -1.77
CA GLU A 229 -9.71 -15.00 -2.55
C GLU A 229 -10.00 -16.51 -2.43
N LEU A 230 -10.47 -16.97 -1.27
CA LEU A 230 -10.94 -18.33 -1.04
C LEU A 230 -12.33 -18.61 -1.63
N LYS A 231 -13.01 -17.61 -2.19
CA LYS A 231 -14.43 -17.67 -2.62
C LYS A 231 -15.40 -18.09 -1.49
N ASN A 232 -15.01 -17.82 -0.22
CA ASN A 232 -15.87 -18.04 0.95
C ASN A 232 -16.76 -16.80 1.18
N TYR A 233 -17.72 -16.61 0.30
CA TYR A 233 -18.54 -15.40 0.26
C TYR A 233 -19.36 -15.17 1.53
N GLN A 234 -19.75 -16.22 2.26
CA GLN A 234 -20.46 -16.04 3.52
C GLN A 234 -19.55 -15.43 4.60
N ALA A 235 -18.28 -15.81 4.66
CA ALA A 235 -17.31 -15.20 5.59
C ALA A 235 -17.03 -13.74 5.20
N VAL A 236 -16.94 -13.43 3.90
CA VAL A 236 -16.84 -12.04 3.40
C VAL A 236 -18.04 -11.21 3.87
N ALA A 237 -19.28 -11.71 3.64
CA ALA A 237 -20.50 -11.00 4.05
C ALA A 237 -20.54 -10.77 5.56
N ASN A 238 -20.12 -11.76 6.37
CA ASN A 238 -20.10 -11.66 7.82
C ASN A 238 -19.11 -10.60 8.32
N ALA A 239 -17.90 -10.56 7.76
CA ALA A 239 -16.86 -9.60 8.15
C ALA A 239 -17.22 -8.17 7.69
N SER A 240 -17.60 -7.99 6.43
CA SER A 240 -18.01 -6.69 5.89
C SER A 240 -19.26 -6.14 6.58
N SER A 241 -20.23 -6.99 6.95
CA SER A 241 -21.41 -6.57 7.73
C SER A 241 -21.04 -5.97 9.08
N GLN A 242 -20.05 -6.53 9.77
CA GLN A 242 -19.61 -6.00 11.06
C GLN A 242 -19.00 -4.58 10.89
N ILE A 243 -18.24 -4.37 9.81
CA ILE A 243 -17.67 -3.04 9.50
C ILE A 243 -18.80 -2.05 9.18
N ILE A 244 -19.73 -2.42 8.29
CA ILE A 244 -20.84 -1.57 7.87
C ILE A 244 -21.75 -1.22 9.05
N ASN A 245 -22.15 -2.22 9.85
CA ASN A 245 -23.06 -2.04 10.98
C ASN A 245 -22.41 -1.27 12.15
N SER A 246 -21.10 -1.14 12.19
CA SER A 246 -20.42 -0.33 13.21
C SER A 246 -20.77 1.16 13.12
N GLY A 247 -21.12 1.65 11.92
CA GLY A 247 -21.39 3.07 11.66
C GLY A 247 -20.19 3.97 11.83
N LYS A 248 -18.98 3.42 11.96
CA LYS A 248 -17.75 4.21 12.21
C LYS A 248 -17.09 4.73 10.94
N PHE A 249 -17.41 4.15 9.79
CA PHE A 249 -16.81 4.51 8.51
C PHE A 249 -17.84 5.17 7.61
N THR A 250 -17.39 6.16 6.85
CA THR A 250 -18.19 6.88 5.86
C THR A 250 -17.33 7.13 4.62
N LEU A 251 -17.98 7.15 3.44
CA LEU A 251 -17.30 7.56 2.21
C LEU A 251 -16.89 9.03 2.31
N GLU A 252 -15.68 9.36 1.88
CA GLU A 252 -15.24 10.74 1.72
C GLU A 252 -16.12 11.44 0.67
N ALA A 253 -16.68 12.58 1.05
CA ALA A 253 -17.67 13.24 0.20
C ALA A 253 -17.08 13.76 -1.12
N ASP A 254 -15.87 14.28 -1.10
CA ASP A 254 -15.14 14.68 -2.30
C ASP A 254 -14.13 13.58 -2.70
N PHE A 255 -14.49 12.81 -3.72
CA PHE A 255 -13.65 11.72 -4.22
C PHE A 255 -12.24 12.20 -4.61
N TYR A 256 -12.08 13.44 -5.04
CA TYR A 256 -10.78 14.01 -5.36
C TYR A 256 -9.90 14.16 -4.13
N GLU A 257 -10.46 14.72 -3.04
CA GLU A 257 -9.71 14.95 -1.80
C GLU A 257 -9.25 13.65 -1.13
N LEU A 258 -9.95 12.55 -1.33
CA LEU A 258 -9.56 11.22 -0.85
C LEU A 258 -8.10 10.87 -1.21
N PHE A 259 -7.63 11.31 -2.37
CA PHE A 259 -6.29 11.02 -2.89
C PHE A 259 -5.29 12.18 -2.72
N LYS A 260 -5.61 13.18 -1.91
CA LYS A 260 -4.79 14.37 -1.67
C LYS A 260 -4.32 14.44 -0.22
N ILE A 261 -3.43 15.39 0.09
CA ILE A 261 -2.93 15.55 1.46
C ILE A 261 -4.06 15.75 2.49
N PRO A 262 -5.11 16.56 2.23
CA PRO A 262 -6.22 16.69 3.17
C PRO A 262 -6.98 15.38 3.43
N GLY A 263 -6.95 14.44 2.50
CA GLY A 263 -7.60 13.12 2.63
C GLY A 263 -6.84 12.11 3.51
N LYS A 264 -5.70 12.46 4.06
CA LYS A 264 -4.96 11.59 5.00
C LYS A 264 -5.80 11.33 6.24
N LEU A 265 -5.85 10.07 6.68
CA LEU A 265 -6.54 9.66 7.91
C LEU A 265 -8.02 10.10 7.96
N ASN A 266 -8.71 10.06 6.82
CA ASN A 266 -10.15 10.35 6.78
C ASN A 266 -10.98 9.14 7.27
N ASN A 267 -12.29 9.34 7.41
CA ASN A 267 -13.20 8.30 7.92
C ASN A 267 -13.48 7.16 6.93
N GLU A 268 -12.96 7.20 5.72
CA GLU A 268 -13.05 6.09 4.75
C GLU A 268 -11.91 5.08 4.92
N ASN A 269 -10.75 5.48 5.47
CA ASN A 269 -9.55 4.67 5.52
C ASN A 269 -9.58 3.65 6.67
N LEU A 270 -9.47 2.35 6.35
CA LEU A 270 -9.36 1.25 7.29
C LEU A 270 -7.91 0.82 7.53
N LEU A 271 -7.05 0.97 6.53
CA LEU A 271 -5.61 0.76 6.62
C LEU A 271 -4.91 1.73 5.69
N GLU A 272 -3.95 2.46 6.21
CA GLU A 272 -3.22 3.48 5.50
C GLU A 272 -1.77 3.50 5.96
N MET A 273 -0.81 3.44 5.03
CA MET A 273 0.60 3.67 5.34
C MET A 273 0.82 5.17 5.55
N GLN A 274 1.48 5.49 6.65
CA GLN A 274 1.62 6.86 7.12
C GLN A 274 2.96 7.45 6.65
N TYR A 275 2.90 8.61 6.00
CA TYR A 275 4.08 9.33 5.54
C TYR A 275 4.07 10.76 6.05
N SER A 276 5.25 11.30 6.35
CA SER A 276 5.42 12.68 6.76
C SER A 276 6.75 13.23 6.26
N ASP A 277 6.76 14.44 5.76
CA ASP A 277 7.97 15.18 5.44
C ASP A 277 8.22 16.35 6.40
N PHE A 278 7.34 16.55 7.38
CA PHE A 278 7.37 17.67 8.31
C PHE A 278 7.66 19.02 7.64
N GLY A 279 7.44 19.14 6.32
CA GLY A 279 7.75 20.30 5.50
C GLY A 279 9.23 20.53 5.20
N GLN A 280 10.10 19.57 5.49
CA GLN A 280 11.56 19.75 5.37
C GLN A 280 12.15 19.21 4.06
N GLY A 281 11.50 18.26 3.42
CA GLY A 281 11.90 17.77 2.11
C GLY A 281 13.10 16.82 2.06
N ALA A 282 13.69 16.44 3.18
CA ALA A 282 14.75 15.45 3.27
C ALA A 282 14.77 14.77 4.65
N GLY A 283 15.14 13.48 4.68
CA GLY A 283 15.32 12.73 5.92
C GLY A 283 14.05 12.15 6.54
N ASP A 284 12.90 12.38 5.93
CA ASP A 284 11.61 11.93 6.44
C ASP A 284 11.14 10.64 5.75
N ASN A 285 10.20 9.95 6.37
CA ASN A 285 9.50 8.84 5.72
C ASN A 285 8.59 9.40 4.62
N LYS A 286 8.78 8.97 3.37
CA LYS A 286 8.16 9.57 2.17
C LYS A 286 7.53 8.52 1.28
N SER A 287 6.40 8.90 0.68
CA SER A 287 5.77 8.14 -0.39
C SER A 287 6.38 8.51 -1.74
N TYR A 288 6.70 7.52 -2.56
CA TYR A 288 7.20 7.69 -3.93
C TYR A 288 6.13 7.52 -5.02
N LEU A 289 4.88 7.38 -4.65
CA LEU A 289 3.80 7.15 -5.61
C LEU A 289 3.62 8.30 -6.60
N PHE A 290 3.83 9.54 -6.14
CA PHE A 290 3.76 10.71 -7.01
C PHE A 290 4.85 10.66 -8.10
N GLU A 291 6.05 10.25 -7.75
CA GLU A 291 7.15 10.14 -8.71
C GLU A 291 6.85 9.10 -9.78
N PHE A 292 6.40 7.92 -9.40
CA PHE A 292 6.12 6.86 -10.35
C PHE A 292 4.94 7.17 -11.28
N PHE A 293 3.85 7.64 -10.74
CA PHE A 293 2.59 7.81 -11.45
C PHE A 293 2.29 9.24 -11.87
N GLY A 294 2.95 10.24 -11.28
CA GLY A 294 2.75 11.64 -11.59
C GLY A 294 3.34 12.02 -12.95
N PRO A 295 2.90 13.16 -13.52
CA PRO A 295 3.32 13.58 -14.84
C PRO A 295 4.82 13.96 -14.86
N GLU A 296 5.55 13.49 -15.89
CA GLU A 296 6.92 13.93 -16.15
C GLU A 296 6.94 15.36 -16.69
N GLY A 297 6.01 15.68 -17.60
CA GLY A 297 5.85 17.00 -18.18
C GLY A 297 4.70 17.76 -17.55
N TRP A 298 4.97 18.89 -16.89
CA TRP A 298 3.93 19.76 -16.38
C TRP A 298 4.40 21.22 -16.23
N THR A 299 3.44 22.12 -16.15
CA THR A 299 3.66 23.49 -15.72
C THR A 299 2.90 23.68 -14.41
N PRO A 300 3.58 23.62 -13.26
CA PRO A 300 2.94 23.75 -11.98
C PRO A 300 2.47 25.19 -11.74
N LYS A 301 1.32 25.35 -11.07
CA LYS A 301 0.82 26.65 -10.63
C LYS A 301 1.74 27.29 -9.58
N ILE A 302 2.33 26.46 -8.72
CA ILE A 302 3.35 26.89 -7.74
C ILE A 302 4.72 26.56 -8.31
N GLU A 303 5.48 27.58 -8.72
CA GLU A 303 6.81 27.42 -9.28
C GLU A 303 7.78 26.73 -8.29
N GLY A 304 8.72 25.96 -8.85
CA GLY A 304 9.76 25.26 -8.08
C GLY A 304 9.33 23.92 -7.49
N THR A 305 8.13 23.41 -7.78
CA THR A 305 7.73 22.06 -7.42
C THR A 305 8.20 21.05 -8.47
N ASN A 306 8.62 19.86 -7.99
CA ASN A 306 9.13 18.79 -8.86
C ASN A 306 7.98 18.09 -9.61
N SER A 307 8.29 17.60 -10.84
CA SER A 307 7.43 16.70 -11.60
C SER A 307 7.55 15.26 -11.12
N GLY A 308 6.60 14.40 -11.53
CA GLY A 308 6.76 12.95 -11.46
C GLY A 308 7.68 12.40 -12.56
N TRP A 309 7.72 11.07 -12.70
CA TRP A 309 8.54 10.38 -13.71
C TRP A 309 7.73 9.84 -14.88
N GLY A 310 6.41 9.76 -14.75
CA GLY A 310 5.50 9.28 -15.80
C GLY A 310 5.75 7.83 -16.21
N PHE A 311 6.13 6.94 -15.25
CA PHE A 311 6.41 5.53 -15.57
C PHE A 311 5.16 4.72 -15.81
N TRP A 312 4.03 5.10 -15.23
CA TRP A 312 2.76 4.43 -15.38
C TRP A 312 1.64 5.42 -15.68
N GLU A 313 0.74 4.99 -16.52
CA GLU A 313 -0.42 5.78 -16.92
C GLU A 313 -1.72 4.97 -16.81
N PRO A 314 -2.88 5.61 -16.60
CA PRO A 314 -4.16 4.96 -16.81
C PRO A 314 -4.27 4.41 -18.22
N SER A 315 -4.78 3.18 -18.39
CA SER A 315 -4.95 2.57 -19.69
C SER A 315 -6.03 3.26 -20.52
N LEU A 316 -5.89 3.21 -21.83
CA LEU A 316 -6.94 3.71 -22.74
C LEU A 316 -8.24 2.91 -22.59
N LYS A 317 -8.15 1.60 -22.27
CA LYS A 317 -9.30 0.74 -21.93
C LYS A 317 -10.08 1.31 -20.74
N TYR A 318 -9.39 1.65 -19.65
CA TYR A 318 -10.03 2.25 -18.47
C TYR A 318 -10.69 3.59 -18.80
N ILE A 319 -9.99 4.47 -19.52
CA ILE A 319 -10.52 5.80 -19.88
C ILE A 319 -11.80 5.67 -20.72
N LYS A 320 -11.81 4.80 -21.73
CA LYS A 320 -12.99 4.55 -22.56
C LYS A 320 -14.15 3.95 -21.76
N PHE A 321 -13.86 2.97 -20.89
CA PHE A 321 -14.85 2.40 -19.98
C PHE A 321 -15.52 3.48 -19.12
N MET A 322 -14.75 4.41 -18.57
CA MET A 322 -15.28 5.50 -17.76
C MET A 322 -16.11 6.50 -18.58
N LEU A 323 -15.68 6.82 -19.81
CA LEU A 323 -16.44 7.68 -20.74
C LEU A 323 -17.78 7.04 -21.11
N ASP A 324 -17.81 5.74 -21.42
CA ASP A 324 -19.04 5.00 -21.78
C ASP A 324 -20.05 4.95 -20.63
N ARG A 325 -19.57 4.96 -19.39
CA ARG A 325 -20.41 5.05 -18.17
C ARG A 325 -20.92 6.46 -17.88
N GLY A 326 -20.43 7.48 -18.59
CA GLY A 326 -20.73 8.88 -18.29
C GLY A 326 -20.11 9.37 -16.98
N GLU A 327 -19.01 8.77 -16.55
CA GLU A 327 -18.29 9.15 -15.35
C GLU A 327 -17.66 10.55 -15.52
N THR A 328 -17.85 11.39 -14.51
CA THR A 328 -17.22 12.71 -14.47
C THR A 328 -16.26 12.81 -13.29
N VAL A 329 -16.77 12.74 -12.07
CA VAL A 329 -15.99 12.94 -10.84
C VAL A 329 -14.82 11.96 -10.73
N ARG A 330 -15.07 10.65 -10.94
CA ARG A 330 -14.02 9.63 -10.84
C ARG A 330 -13.04 9.71 -12.00
N LEU A 331 -13.50 9.95 -13.22
CA LEU A 331 -12.60 10.05 -14.37
C LEU A 331 -11.69 11.28 -14.28
N GLU A 332 -12.24 12.46 -13.92
CA GLU A 332 -11.46 13.68 -13.70
C GLU A 332 -10.42 13.51 -12.58
N THR A 333 -10.80 12.79 -11.51
CA THR A 333 -9.88 12.52 -10.40
C THR A 333 -8.80 11.50 -10.77
N SER A 334 -9.15 10.46 -11.53
CA SER A 334 -8.25 9.31 -11.78
C SER A 334 -7.28 9.54 -12.93
N VAL A 335 -7.60 10.44 -13.87
CA VAL A 335 -6.84 10.62 -15.11
C VAL A 335 -6.44 12.08 -15.29
N LEU A 336 -5.15 12.31 -15.46
CA LEU A 336 -4.62 13.58 -15.95
C LEU A 336 -4.34 13.45 -17.45
N PHE A 337 -4.91 14.36 -18.22
CA PHE A 337 -4.84 14.34 -19.67
C PHE A 337 -3.72 15.24 -20.18
N THR A 338 -2.97 14.76 -21.19
CA THR A 338 -2.12 15.62 -22.04
C THR A 338 -2.86 15.95 -23.32
N ASP A 339 -2.43 16.95 -24.08
CA ASP A 339 -3.00 17.27 -25.40
C ASP A 339 -2.84 16.08 -26.36
N ARG A 340 -1.70 15.39 -26.31
CA ARG A 340 -1.43 14.18 -27.08
C ARG A 340 -2.36 13.02 -26.69
N GLY A 341 -2.61 12.85 -25.40
CA GLY A 341 -3.54 11.84 -24.87
C GLY A 341 -4.99 12.11 -25.31
N ILE A 342 -5.42 13.36 -25.26
CA ILE A 342 -6.74 13.77 -25.76
C ILE A 342 -6.86 13.46 -27.28
N ALA A 343 -5.81 13.75 -28.05
CA ALA A 343 -5.77 13.42 -29.47
C ALA A 343 -5.81 11.91 -29.72
N GLU A 344 -5.16 11.11 -28.88
CA GLU A 344 -5.18 9.64 -28.94
C GLU A 344 -6.60 9.07 -28.75
N ILE A 345 -7.31 9.52 -27.71
CA ILE A 345 -8.71 9.13 -27.48
C ILE A 345 -9.58 9.43 -28.70
N LYS A 346 -9.42 10.62 -29.29
CA LYS A 346 -10.23 11.09 -30.44
C LYS A 346 -9.94 10.36 -31.75
N LYS A 347 -8.91 9.53 -31.84
CA LYS A 347 -8.70 8.65 -33.01
C LYS A 347 -9.82 7.62 -33.17
N ASP A 348 -10.46 7.23 -32.08
CA ASP A 348 -11.64 6.39 -32.10
C ASP A 348 -12.87 7.28 -32.39
N PRO A 349 -13.62 7.02 -33.52
CA PRO A 349 -14.78 7.84 -33.90
C PRO A 349 -15.86 7.94 -32.81
N ASN A 350 -15.97 6.93 -31.91
CA ASN A 350 -16.94 6.95 -30.82
C ASN A 350 -16.64 8.05 -29.81
N TYR A 351 -15.38 8.48 -29.71
CA TYR A 351 -14.88 9.51 -28.77
C TYR A 351 -14.38 10.76 -29.50
N ALA A 352 -14.80 11.00 -30.74
CA ALA A 352 -14.41 12.19 -31.53
C ALA A 352 -14.78 13.51 -30.83
N THR A 353 -15.82 13.48 -29.98
CA THR A 353 -16.23 14.60 -29.13
C THR A 353 -16.12 14.15 -27.65
N LEU A 354 -15.29 14.82 -26.88
CA LEU A 354 -15.13 14.59 -25.46
C LEU A 354 -15.91 15.63 -24.65
N PRO A 355 -16.27 15.34 -23.38
CA PRO A 355 -16.82 16.32 -22.46
C PRO A 355 -15.92 17.56 -22.34
N ALA A 356 -16.51 18.74 -22.19
CA ALA A 356 -15.78 20.01 -22.18
C ALA A 356 -14.76 20.14 -21.05
N TRP A 357 -14.92 19.40 -19.96
CA TRP A 357 -14.00 19.39 -18.83
C TRP A 357 -12.72 18.56 -19.09
N VAL A 358 -12.73 17.67 -20.09
CA VAL A 358 -11.51 16.91 -20.47
C VAL A 358 -10.51 17.88 -21.10
N SER A 359 -9.50 18.22 -20.35
CA SER A 359 -8.45 19.16 -20.74
C SER A 359 -7.13 18.80 -20.08
N ASN A 360 -6.04 19.41 -20.54
CA ASN A 360 -4.71 19.26 -19.93
C ASN A 360 -4.52 20.11 -18.66
N THR A 361 -5.54 20.86 -18.24
CA THR A 361 -5.48 21.67 -17.01
C THR A 361 -6.22 20.96 -15.91
N THR A 362 -5.54 20.73 -14.78
CA THR A 362 -6.10 20.06 -13.63
C THR A 362 -7.08 20.93 -12.86
N ARG A 363 -7.90 20.32 -12.00
CA ARG A 363 -8.79 21.04 -11.06
C ARG A 363 -8.06 22.10 -10.24
N SER A 364 -6.79 21.88 -9.89
CA SER A 364 -5.96 22.81 -9.09
C SER A 364 -5.26 23.88 -9.93
N GLY A 365 -5.33 23.81 -11.24
CA GLY A 365 -4.78 24.80 -12.19
C GLY A 365 -3.35 24.50 -12.64
N ASP A 366 -2.81 23.32 -12.36
CA ASP A 366 -1.57 22.84 -12.98
C ASP A 366 -1.86 22.43 -14.42
N VAL A 367 -0.93 22.64 -15.35
CA VAL A 367 -1.04 22.23 -16.75
C VAL A 367 -0.19 21.01 -17.02
N ILE A 368 -0.80 19.94 -17.51
CA ILE A 368 -0.10 18.69 -17.87
C ILE A 368 0.37 18.83 -19.33
N ASN A 369 1.66 18.96 -19.50
CA ASN A 369 2.28 19.08 -20.82
C ASN A 369 2.49 17.71 -21.46
N ASP A 370 2.64 17.66 -22.78
CA ASP A 370 3.05 16.43 -23.44
C ASP A 370 4.47 16.02 -22.98
N TYR A 371 4.66 14.74 -22.72
CA TYR A 371 5.95 14.14 -22.41
C TYR A 371 6.08 12.78 -23.10
N ALA A 372 7.31 12.30 -23.21
CA ALA A 372 7.58 11.20 -24.12
C ALA A 372 7.06 9.84 -23.63
N ARG A 373 7.10 9.59 -22.31
CA ARG A 373 6.85 8.28 -21.71
C ARG A 373 5.41 7.82 -21.81
N ALA A 374 4.43 8.72 -21.66
CA ALA A 374 3.02 8.35 -21.54
C ALA A 374 2.10 9.40 -22.20
N PHE A 375 0.84 9.03 -22.42
CA PHE A 375 -0.23 9.89 -22.90
C PHE A 375 -1.03 10.52 -21.76
N PHE A 376 -1.00 9.89 -20.58
CA PHE A 376 -1.78 10.25 -19.42
C PHE A 376 -0.91 10.16 -18.16
N ALA A 377 -1.42 10.69 -17.04
CA ALA A 377 -0.85 10.40 -15.73
C ALA A 377 -1.95 10.07 -14.73
N SER A 378 -1.62 9.36 -13.66
CA SER A 378 -2.59 9.00 -12.64
C SER A 378 -2.93 10.19 -11.76
N GLY A 379 -4.17 10.64 -11.82
CA GLY A 379 -4.69 11.68 -10.96
C GLY A 379 -4.83 11.25 -9.50
N LYS A 380 -5.04 9.95 -9.22
CA LYS A 380 -5.09 9.41 -7.84
C LYS A 380 -3.74 9.53 -7.12
N HIS A 381 -2.64 9.42 -7.85
CA HIS A 381 -1.29 9.50 -7.28
C HIS A 381 -0.66 10.89 -7.41
N TYR A 382 -1.22 11.74 -8.27
CA TYR A 382 -0.82 13.12 -8.44
C TYR A 382 -1.14 13.95 -7.19
N LEU A 383 -0.20 14.83 -6.82
CA LEU A 383 -0.44 15.93 -5.88
C LEU A 383 -0.39 17.26 -6.63
N PRO A 384 -1.35 18.16 -6.42
CA PRO A 384 -1.29 19.49 -6.99
C PRO A 384 -0.09 20.26 -6.44
N SER A 385 0.43 21.20 -7.23
CA SER A 385 1.64 21.93 -6.91
C SER A 385 1.57 22.72 -5.58
N ASP A 386 0.37 23.09 -5.13
CA ASP A 386 0.14 23.74 -3.84
C ASP A 386 0.19 22.79 -2.63
N GLN A 387 0.29 21.48 -2.87
CA GLN A 387 0.50 20.45 -1.86
C GLN A 387 1.90 19.82 -1.90
N LEU A 388 2.78 20.33 -2.75
CA LEU A 388 4.17 19.92 -2.85
C LEU A 388 5.09 20.97 -2.22
N THR A 389 6.30 20.57 -1.80
CA THR A 389 7.32 21.47 -1.23
C THR A 389 8.18 22.06 -2.35
N PRO A 390 8.09 23.37 -2.65
CA PRO A 390 8.93 24.00 -3.63
C PRO A 390 10.43 23.92 -3.27
N GLY A 391 11.28 23.69 -4.28
CA GLY A 391 12.73 23.60 -4.08
C GLY A 391 13.20 22.31 -3.39
N ARG A 392 12.35 21.30 -3.24
CA ARG A 392 12.71 19.99 -2.71
C ARG A 392 13.81 19.36 -3.55
N THR A 393 14.90 18.93 -2.93
CA THR A 393 16.08 18.35 -3.60
C THR A 393 16.08 16.82 -3.61
N THR A 394 15.16 16.19 -2.90
CA THR A 394 15.01 14.73 -2.83
C THR A 394 13.62 14.31 -3.33
N TYR A 395 13.53 13.09 -3.81
CA TYR A 395 12.24 12.50 -4.21
C TYR A 395 11.36 12.18 -3.00
N GLY A 396 10.08 11.97 -3.26
CA GLY A 396 9.07 11.57 -2.29
C GLY A 396 8.18 12.72 -1.85
N THR A 397 7.02 12.35 -1.37
CA THR A 397 6.00 13.27 -0.87
C THR A 397 5.49 12.82 0.49
N ASN A 398 4.71 13.65 1.16
CA ASN A 398 4.11 13.28 2.43
C ASN A 398 2.68 12.72 2.28
N LYS A 399 2.32 12.30 1.07
CA LYS A 399 1.02 11.67 0.82
C LYS A 399 0.98 10.26 1.41
N ASN A 400 -0.01 9.98 2.24
CA ASN A 400 -0.27 8.64 2.72
C ASN A 400 -0.67 7.70 1.57
N PHE A 401 -0.46 6.41 1.76
CA PHE A 401 -0.89 5.39 0.83
C PHE A 401 -2.04 4.59 1.45
N THR A 402 -3.25 4.77 0.91
CA THR A 402 -4.43 4.05 1.36
C THR A 402 -4.37 2.60 0.89
N CYS A 403 -4.31 1.65 1.82
CA CYS A 403 -4.27 0.22 1.55
C CYS A 403 -5.67 -0.39 1.42
N ILE A 404 -6.55 -0.05 2.36
CA ILE A 404 -7.93 -0.54 2.40
C ILE A 404 -8.84 0.63 2.77
N ARG A 405 -9.92 0.83 2.00
CA ARG A 405 -10.89 1.87 2.25
C ARG A 405 -12.34 1.36 2.22
N TYR A 406 -13.24 2.09 2.83
CA TYR A 406 -14.61 1.68 3.06
C TYR A 406 -15.40 1.40 1.77
N ALA A 407 -15.11 2.10 0.67
CA ALA A 407 -15.71 1.78 -0.63
C ALA A 407 -15.40 0.34 -1.08
N GLU A 408 -14.19 -0.16 -0.85
CA GLU A 408 -13.84 -1.56 -1.14
C GLU A 408 -14.64 -2.53 -0.27
N ILE A 409 -14.85 -2.21 1.01
CA ILE A 409 -15.69 -3.03 1.92
C ILE A 409 -17.13 -3.11 1.42
N LEU A 410 -17.72 -1.98 1.00
CA LEU A 410 -19.06 -1.94 0.44
C LEU A 410 -19.17 -2.80 -0.83
N LEU A 411 -18.19 -2.71 -1.72
CA LEU A 411 -18.19 -3.46 -2.97
C LEU A 411 -17.89 -4.95 -2.78
N MET A 412 -17.03 -5.33 -1.82
CA MET A 412 -16.84 -6.74 -1.42
C MET A 412 -18.11 -7.33 -0.80
N HIS A 413 -18.82 -6.53 0.01
CA HIS A 413 -20.11 -6.93 0.58
C HIS A 413 -21.13 -7.21 -0.53
N ALA A 414 -21.28 -6.29 -1.46
CA ALA A 414 -22.19 -6.44 -2.61
C ALA A 414 -21.79 -7.65 -3.47
N GLU A 415 -20.51 -7.87 -3.70
CA GLU A 415 -20.01 -9.03 -4.41
C GLU A 415 -20.42 -10.34 -3.71
N ALA A 416 -20.16 -10.44 -2.41
CA ALA A 416 -20.52 -11.63 -1.63
C ALA A 416 -22.03 -11.94 -1.71
N LEU A 417 -22.88 -10.93 -1.60
CA LEU A 417 -24.33 -11.10 -1.70
C LEU A 417 -24.77 -11.53 -3.11
N THR A 418 -24.18 -10.96 -4.16
CA THR A 418 -24.48 -11.37 -5.54
C THR A 418 -23.94 -12.75 -5.90
N GLN A 419 -23.03 -13.29 -5.09
CA GLN A 419 -22.52 -14.66 -5.15
C GLN A 419 -23.29 -15.63 -4.22
N GLY A 420 -24.42 -15.20 -3.64
CA GLY A 420 -25.33 -16.06 -2.88
C GLY A 420 -25.13 -16.05 -1.37
N ALA A 421 -24.22 -15.23 -0.83
CA ALA A 421 -24.15 -15.05 0.62
C ALA A 421 -25.38 -14.29 1.15
N SER A 422 -25.65 -14.45 2.44
CA SER A 422 -26.70 -13.71 3.14
C SER A 422 -26.09 -12.75 4.17
N SER A 423 -26.79 -11.64 4.42
CA SER A 423 -26.39 -10.65 5.41
C SER A 423 -27.58 -10.06 6.13
N SER A 424 -27.39 -9.67 7.39
CA SER A 424 -28.34 -8.87 8.17
C SER A 424 -28.04 -7.34 8.06
N SER A 425 -27.07 -6.96 7.23
CA SER A 425 -26.71 -5.57 6.95
C SER A 425 -27.44 -5.05 5.70
N ILE A 426 -26.85 -4.11 4.99
CA ILE A 426 -27.42 -3.52 3.78
C ILE A 426 -27.47 -4.52 2.62
N SER A 427 -28.34 -4.30 1.63
CA SER A 427 -28.40 -5.11 0.41
C SER A 427 -27.24 -4.80 -0.54
N ALA A 428 -27.03 -5.68 -1.53
CA ALA A 428 -26.08 -5.43 -2.61
C ALA A 428 -26.37 -4.11 -3.35
N ASP A 429 -27.65 -3.86 -3.66
CA ASP A 429 -28.08 -2.61 -4.29
C ASP A 429 -27.71 -1.40 -3.43
N ALA A 430 -28.00 -1.45 -2.13
CA ALA A 430 -27.70 -0.35 -1.23
C ALA A 430 -26.18 -0.09 -1.12
N ALA A 431 -25.37 -1.13 -1.02
CA ALA A 431 -23.91 -1.00 -0.94
C ALA A 431 -23.31 -0.37 -2.19
N VAL A 432 -23.72 -0.82 -3.37
CA VAL A 432 -23.28 -0.25 -4.66
C VAL A 432 -23.77 1.19 -4.82
N ASN A 433 -25.03 1.46 -4.45
CA ASN A 433 -25.60 2.78 -4.62
C ASN A 433 -24.97 3.85 -3.71
N LEU A 434 -24.47 3.50 -2.53
CA LEU A 434 -23.68 4.43 -1.71
C LEU A 434 -22.43 4.93 -2.46
N VAL A 435 -21.72 4.04 -3.14
CA VAL A 435 -20.54 4.39 -3.93
C VAL A 435 -20.91 5.24 -5.15
N ARG A 436 -22.00 4.90 -5.83
CA ARG A 436 -22.52 5.63 -6.99
C ARG A 436 -23.03 7.03 -6.65
N GLU A 437 -23.78 7.14 -5.56
CA GLU A 437 -24.37 8.40 -5.10
C GLU A 437 -23.30 9.44 -4.77
N ARG A 438 -22.19 9.02 -4.12
CA ARG A 438 -21.06 9.91 -3.82
C ARG A 438 -20.55 10.67 -5.05
N VAL A 439 -20.57 10.05 -6.22
CA VAL A 439 -20.07 10.63 -7.47
C VAL A 439 -21.20 11.12 -8.38
N GLY A 440 -22.42 11.22 -7.86
CA GLY A 440 -23.58 11.77 -8.58
C GLY A 440 -24.20 10.85 -9.62
N LEU A 441 -23.91 9.55 -9.59
CA LEU A 441 -24.52 8.58 -10.52
C LEU A 441 -25.88 8.11 -10.01
N ALA A 442 -26.81 7.85 -10.93
CA ALA A 442 -28.12 7.32 -10.61
C ALA A 442 -28.04 5.95 -9.92
N ALA A 443 -28.93 5.72 -8.96
CA ALA A 443 -29.08 4.44 -8.31
C ALA A 443 -29.54 3.35 -9.30
N ILE A 444 -29.09 2.12 -9.06
CA ILE A 444 -29.49 0.91 -9.80
C ILE A 444 -30.14 -0.09 -8.87
N SER A 445 -30.94 -1.01 -9.41
CA SER A 445 -31.63 -2.05 -8.65
C SER A 445 -31.45 -3.42 -9.29
N GLY A 446 -31.50 -4.47 -8.47
CA GLY A 446 -31.24 -5.84 -8.95
C GLY A 446 -29.80 -6.00 -9.41
N VAL A 447 -28.85 -5.47 -8.63
CA VAL A 447 -27.43 -5.45 -8.97
C VAL A 447 -26.91 -6.87 -9.18
N THR A 448 -26.26 -7.07 -10.33
CA THR A 448 -25.59 -8.32 -10.70
C THR A 448 -24.12 -8.29 -10.29
N ASN A 449 -23.47 -9.47 -10.19
CA ASN A 449 -22.05 -9.55 -9.93
C ASN A 449 -21.20 -8.80 -10.99
N ALA A 450 -21.59 -8.86 -12.27
CA ALA A 450 -20.92 -8.09 -13.32
C ALA A 450 -20.95 -6.58 -13.05
N GLN A 451 -22.09 -6.05 -12.63
CA GLN A 451 -22.21 -4.62 -12.28
C GLN A 451 -21.41 -4.24 -11.04
N VAL A 452 -21.28 -5.16 -10.06
CA VAL A 452 -20.37 -4.94 -8.92
C VAL A 452 -18.91 -4.87 -9.40
N MET A 453 -18.49 -5.75 -10.31
CA MET A 453 -17.13 -5.72 -10.87
C MET A 453 -16.88 -4.44 -11.69
N ASP A 454 -17.86 -3.98 -12.44
CA ASP A 454 -17.78 -2.71 -13.17
C ASP A 454 -17.66 -1.51 -12.20
N GLU A 455 -18.38 -1.55 -11.07
CA GLU A 455 -18.29 -0.51 -10.05
C GLU A 455 -16.93 -0.55 -9.34
N LYS A 456 -16.38 -1.74 -9.04
CA LYS A 456 -15.01 -1.91 -8.52
C LYS A 456 -13.98 -1.38 -9.51
N PHE A 457 -14.12 -1.65 -10.79
CA PHE A 457 -13.21 -1.14 -11.82
C PHE A 457 -13.23 0.39 -11.90
N ALA A 458 -14.43 1.01 -11.86
CA ALA A 458 -14.54 2.45 -11.86
C ALA A 458 -13.97 3.11 -10.60
N GLU A 459 -14.18 2.48 -9.44
CA GLU A 459 -13.88 3.01 -8.12
C GLU A 459 -12.42 2.79 -7.70
N LEU A 460 -11.89 1.57 -7.90
CA LEU A 460 -10.63 1.08 -7.31
C LEU A 460 -9.48 0.98 -8.33
N ALA A 461 -9.68 1.44 -9.57
CA ALA A 461 -8.61 1.41 -10.59
C ALA A 461 -7.34 2.10 -10.08
N MET A 462 -6.18 1.51 -10.38
CA MET A 462 -4.86 1.96 -9.99
C MET A 462 -4.57 1.94 -8.48
N GLU A 463 -5.40 1.22 -7.67
CA GLU A 463 -5.20 1.04 -6.24
C GLU A 463 -4.79 -0.41 -5.93
N TRP A 464 -3.55 -0.63 -5.45
CA TRP A 464 -2.97 -1.92 -5.06
C TRP A 464 -3.18 -3.10 -6.03
N GLY A 465 -3.42 -2.84 -7.31
CA GLY A 465 -3.68 -3.86 -8.32
C GLY A 465 -4.99 -4.63 -8.13
N THR A 466 -5.96 -4.07 -7.40
CA THR A 466 -7.25 -4.71 -7.09
C THR A 466 -7.92 -5.26 -8.35
N ARG A 467 -7.94 -4.52 -9.45
CA ARG A 467 -8.50 -4.96 -10.73
C ARG A 467 -7.86 -6.23 -11.26
N PHE A 468 -6.53 -6.32 -11.27
CA PHE A 468 -5.81 -7.50 -11.73
C PHE A 468 -6.18 -8.74 -10.90
N TYR A 469 -6.13 -8.63 -9.58
CA TYR A 469 -6.41 -9.75 -8.70
C TYR A 469 -7.88 -10.20 -8.77
N ASP A 470 -8.82 -9.29 -8.92
CA ASP A 470 -10.23 -9.62 -9.15
C ASP A 470 -10.41 -10.43 -10.46
N MET A 471 -9.76 -10.03 -11.53
CA MET A 471 -9.85 -10.74 -12.81
C MET A 471 -9.21 -12.12 -12.73
N VAL A 472 -8.07 -12.24 -12.03
CA VAL A 472 -7.38 -13.53 -11.81
C VAL A 472 -8.23 -14.48 -10.98
N ARG A 473 -8.77 -14.07 -9.81
CA ARG A 473 -9.58 -14.96 -8.96
C ARG A 473 -10.92 -15.36 -9.56
N LEU A 474 -11.47 -14.51 -10.43
CA LEU A 474 -12.71 -14.78 -11.17
C LEU A 474 -12.47 -15.49 -12.51
N GLU A 475 -11.21 -15.78 -12.84
CA GLU A 475 -10.79 -16.45 -14.09
C GLU A 475 -11.23 -15.70 -15.35
N LYS A 476 -11.35 -14.36 -15.26
CA LYS A 476 -11.72 -13.48 -16.37
C LYS A 476 -10.48 -13.03 -17.15
N TYR A 477 -9.73 -13.97 -17.66
CA TYR A 477 -8.44 -13.73 -18.32
C TYR A 477 -8.58 -12.94 -19.63
N ASP A 478 -9.72 -13.04 -20.29
CA ASP A 478 -10.02 -12.25 -21.52
C ASP A 478 -10.03 -10.74 -21.23
N GLU A 479 -10.42 -10.33 -20.02
CA GLU A 479 -10.39 -8.91 -19.64
C GLU A 479 -8.95 -8.37 -19.55
N LEU A 480 -8.02 -9.22 -19.13
CA LEU A 480 -6.59 -8.88 -19.03
C LEU A 480 -5.88 -8.99 -20.38
N SER A 481 -6.52 -9.60 -21.41
CA SER A 481 -6.01 -9.68 -22.77
C SER A 481 -6.49 -8.47 -23.58
N TYR A 482 -5.76 -7.36 -23.52
CA TYR A 482 -6.15 -6.08 -24.13
C TYR A 482 -4.94 -5.39 -24.78
N GLU A 483 -5.16 -4.50 -25.72
CA GLU A 483 -4.14 -3.68 -26.37
C GLU A 483 -2.91 -4.47 -26.86
N GLY A 484 -3.15 -5.67 -27.41
CA GLY A 484 -2.10 -6.56 -27.95
C GLY A 484 -1.48 -7.51 -26.93
N ARG A 485 -1.86 -7.45 -25.66
CA ARG A 485 -1.44 -8.39 -24.61
C ARG A 485 -2.27 -9.67 -24.67
N THR A 486 -1.66 -10.79 -24.29
CA THR A 486 -2.35 -12.07 -24.12
C THR A 486 -2.08 -12.60 -22.72
N PHE A 487 -3.13 -12.73 -21.91
CA PHE A 487 -3.06 -13.26 -20.57
C PHE A 487 -3.58 -14.69 -20.50
N THR A 488 -2.85 -15.58 -19.82
CA THR A 488 -3.22 -16.98 -19.61
C THR A 488 -3.11 -17.36 -18.14
N SER A 489 -3.68 -18.50 -17.76
CA SER A 489 -3.74 -18.91 -16.35
C SER A 489 -2.37 -19.14 -15.68
N ASP A 490 -1.33 -19.42 -16.44
CA ASP A 490 0.04 -19.59 -15.96
C ASP A 490 0.75 -18.26 -15.63
N LEU A 491 0.18 -17.13 -16.10
CA LEU A 491 0.70 -15.79 -15.85
C LEU A 491 0.10 -15.13 -14.58
N ARG A 492 -0.70 -15.89 -13.82
CA ARG A 492 -1.40 -15.37 -12.63
C ARG A 492 -0.45 -14.83 -11.56
N PHE A 493 0.70 -15.48 -11.41
CA PHE A 493 1.70 -15.13 -10.41
C PHE A 493 3.00 -14.73 -11.10
N LEU A 494 3.76 -13.86 -10.43
CA LEU A 494 5.14 -13.61 -10.83
C LEU A 494 5.98 -14.85 -10.55
N PRO A 495 7.02 -15.12 -11.36
CA PRO A 495 7.99 -16.15 -11.03
C PRO A 495 8.72 -15.77 -9.74
N TYR A 496 9.15 -16.78 -8.97
CA TYR A 496 10.01 -16.49 -7.82
C TYR A 496 11.30 -15.82 -8.28
N PRO A 497 11.79 -14.80 -7.56
CA PRO A 497 13.03 -14.12 -7.92
C PRO A 497 14.19 -15.13 -7.96
N GLN A 498 15.02 -15.09 -9.00
CA GLN A 498 16.08 -16.08 -9.18
C GLN A 498 17.04 -16.12 -7.99
N ASN A 499 17.38 -14.97 -7.39
CA ASN A 499 18.22 -14.91 -6.20
C ASN A 499 17.63 -15.71 -5.04
N GLN A 500 16.31 -15.70 -4.88
CA GLN A 500 15.63 -16.44 -3.82
C GLN A 500 15.57 -17.95 -4.15
N VAL A 501 15.36 -18.32 -5.42
CA VAL A 501 15.41 -19.72 -5.85
C VAL A 501 16.80 -20.32 -5.63
N ASP A 502 17.85 -19.55 -5.85
CA ASP A 502 19.23 -20.00 -5.62
C ASP A 502 19.56 -20.15 -4.13
N LEU A 503 18.94 -19.34 -3.27
CA LEU A 503 19.18 -19.32 -1.83
C LEU A 503 18.30 -20.32 -1.06
N LEU A 504 17.02 -20.45 -1.43
CA LEU A 504 16.00 -21.14 -0.64
C LEU A 504 15.62 -22.49 -1.26
N PRO A 505 16.01 -23.64 -0.66
CA PRO A 505 15.71 -24.97 -1.22
C PRO A 505 14.22 -25.22 -1.46
N GLY A 506 13.34 -24.68 -0.61
CA GLY A 506 11.89 -24.84 -0.73
C GLY A 506 11.28 -24.21 -1.99
N LEU A 507 12.02 -23.35 -2.72
CA LEU A 507 11.59 -22.74 -3.97
C LEU A 507 12.12 -23.49 -5.21
N GLN A 508 13.09 -24.38 -5.05
CA GLN A 508 13.72 -25.07 -6.19
C GLN A 508 12.74 -25.98 -6.90
N GLY A 509 12.69 -25.86 -8.24
CA GLY A 509 11.79 -26.64 -9.08
C GLY A 509 10.31 -26.23 -9.01
N LYS A 510 10.02 -25.13 -8.35
CA LYS A 510 8.67 -24.53 -8.31
C LYS A 510 8.59 -23.34 -9.26
N ASN A 511 7.41 -23.17 -9.91
CA ASN A 511 6.99 -22.35 -11.06
C ASN A 511 7.59 -22.64 -12.40
#